data_258cb67172d6b88e0190caeda9a88689
#
_entry.id   258cb67172d6b88e0190caeda9a88689
#
_cell.length_a   1.000
_cell.length_b   1.000
_cell.length_c   1.000
_cell.angle_alpha   90.00
_cell.angle_beta   90.00
_cell.angle_gamma   90.00
#
_symmetry.space_group_name_H-M   'P 1'
#
loop_
_entity.id
_entity.type
_entity.pdbx_description
1 polymer ?
#
loop_
_entity_poly.entity_id
_entity_poly.type
_entity_poly.pdbx_seq_one_letter_code
_entity_poly.pdbx_strand_id
1 'polypeptide(L)'
;MFYHAQTLINEIVVDEPDPSAANALQEGLGGQFGEMRTMMQYLFQSFNFRGDAVPYLDLIQGVGIEEISHVELISKTILKLLDGAPQYNGKKFDVPGKGGEATMDMAKDQKNPHHFIVGAQGALPVDAAGNP
;
A
#
# COMPACT_ATOMS: atom_id res chain seq x y z
N MET A 1 -9.20 16.12 -12.72
CA MET A 1 -9.40 16.39 -11.27
C MET A 1 -10.23 15.25 -10.72
N PHE A 2 -9.83 14.67 -9.60
CA PHE A 2 -10.55 13.57 -8.96
C PHE A 2 -10.91 13.94 -7.53
N TYR A 3 -11.97 13.31 -7.05
CA TYR A 3 -12.50 13.52 -5.71
C TYR A 3 -12.07 12.35 -4.82
N HIS A 4 -11.57 12.63 -3.63
CA HIS A 4 -11.18 11.63 -2.64
C HIS A 4 -12.18 11.62 -1.48
N ALA A 5 -12.81 10.46 -1.25
CA ALA A 5 -13.58 10.20 -0.03
C ALA A 5 -12.62 9.68 1.05
N GLN A 6 -12.72 10.23 2.27
CA GLN A 6 -11.82 9.85 3.37
C GLN A 6 -12.15 8.49 4.03
N THR A 7 -13.14 7.80 3.51
CA THR A 7 -13.59 6.51 4.02
C THR A 7 -13.38 5.44 2.96
N LEU A 8 -12.79 4.30 3.32
CA LEU A 8 -12.77 3.12 2.47
C LEU A 8 -14.18 2.60 2.23
N ILE A 9 -14.45 2.13 1.01
CA ILE A 9 -15.72 1.49 0.63
C ILE A 9 -15.91 0.18 1.40
N ASN A 10 -14.83 -0.57 1.63
CA ASN A 10 -14.85 -1.84 2.32
C ASN A 10 -14.26 -1.73 3.72
N GLU A 11 -14.92 -2.35 4.69
CA GLU A 11 -14.33 -2.56 6.00
C GLU A 11 -13.28 -3.69 5.92
N ILE A 12 -12.07 -3.40 6.42
CA ILE A 12 -11.00 -4.38 6.50
C ILE A 12 -10.97 -4.93 7.92
N VAL A 13 -11.23 -6.22 8.06
CA VAL A 13 -11.17 -6.94 9.34
C VAL A 13 -9.99 -7.91 9.28
N VAL A 14 -9.16 -7.89 10.32
CA VAL A 14 -8.04 -8.81 10.53
C VAL A 14 -8.19 -9.38 11.93
N ASP A 15 -8.24 -10.69 12.02
CA ASP A 15 -8.46 -11.39 13.30
C ASP A 15 -7.20 -11.34 14.18
N GLU A 16 -6.04 -11.58 13.56
CA GLU A 16 -4.75 -11.59 14.25
C GLU A 16 -3.64 -11.03 13.36
N PRO A 17 -2.53 -10.53 13.95
CA PRO A 17 -1.40 -10.05 13.16
C PRO A 17 -0.80 -11.15 12.29
N ASP A 18 -0.58 -10.84 11.02
CA ASP A 18 0.12 -11.71 10.08
C ASP A 18 1.16 -10.92 9.27
N PRO A 19 2.38 -10.77 9.80
CA PRO A 19 3.46 -10.10 9.10
C PRO A 19 3.86 -10.78 7.78
N SER A 20 3.66 -12.10 7.66
CA SER A 20 3.97 -12.82 6.40
C SER A 20 2.99 -12.42 5.29
N ALA A 21 1.71 -12.33 5.61
CA ALA A 21 0.71 -11.83 4.68
C ALA A 21 0.96 -10.36 4.34
N ALA A 22 1.32 -9.53 5.32
CA ALA A 22 1.68 -8.13 5.10
C ALA A 22 2.87 -7.99 4.12
N ASN A 23 3.89 -8.84 4.28
CA ASN A 23 5.03 -8.89 3.39
C ASN A 23 4.64 -9.30 1.96
N ALA A 24 3.82 -10.33 1.81
CA ALA A 24 3.34 -10.79 0.51
C ALA A 24 2.50 -9.72 -0.22
N LEU A 25 1.67 -8.98 0.51
CA LEU A 25 0.85 -7.90 -0.05
C LEU A 25 1.65 -6.73 -0.61
N GLN A 26 2.92 -6.55 -0.22
CA GLN A 26 3.77 -5.52 -0.81
C GLN A 26 4.03 -5.74 -2.29
N GLU A 27 4.06 -6.98 -2.77
CA GLU A 27 4.13 -7.27 -4.20
C GLU A 27 2.90 -6.71 -4.94
N GLY A 28 1.71 -6.89 -4.39
CA GLY A 28 0.48 -6.31 -4.95
C GLY A 28 0.45 -4.78 -4.88
N LEU A 29 1.16 -4.16 -3.95
CA LEU A 29 1.22 -2.70 -3.83
C LEU A 29 2.23 -2.08 -4.80
N GLY A 30 3.47 -2.50 -4.76
CA GLY A 30 4.60 -1.85 -5.43
C GLY A 30 5.46 -2.77 -6.29
N GLY A 31 5.10 -4.06 -6.44
CA GLY A 31 5.81 -5.00 -7.31
C GLY A 31 5.64 -4.71 -8.79
N GLN A 32 6.20 -5.60 -9.62
CA GLN A 32 6.22 -5.41 -11.08
C GLN A 32 4.83 -5.19 -11.68
N PHE A 33 3.80 -5.79 -11.11
CA PHE A 33 2.40 -5.65 -11.52
C PHE A 33 1.53 -5.08 -10.40
N GLY A 34 2.15 -4.40 -9.44
CA GLY A 34 1.46 -3.81 -8.31
C GLY A 34 0.64 -2.57 -8.68
N GLU A 35 -0.34 -2.24 -7.85
CA GLU A 35 -1.34 -1.20 -8.10
C GLU A 35 -0.73 0.20 -8.28
N MET A 36 0.34 0.51 -7.55
CA MET A 36 1.04 1.81 -7.71
C MET A 36 1.62 1.97 -9.12
N ARG A 37 2.25 0.92 -9.65
CA ARG A 37 2.79 0.93 -11.01
C ARG A 37 1.67 1.01 -12.04
N THR A 38 0.64 0.20 -11.87
CA THR A 38 -0.50 0.08 -12.79
C THR A 38 -1.26 1.40 -12.86
N MET A 39 -1.51 2.03 -11.73
CA MET A 39 -2.07 3.38 -11.62
C MET A 39 -1.27 4.38 -12.46
N MET A 40 0.03 4.47 -12.23
CA MET A 40 0.89 5.40 -12.95
C MET A 40 0.91 5.12 -14.46
N GLN A 41 0.91 3.84 -14.84
CA GLN A 41 0.89 3.43 -16.23
C GLN A 41 -0.39 3.87 -16.93
N TYR A 42 -1.55 3.61 -16.37
CA TYR A 42 -2.84 4.00 -16.96
C TYR A 42 -2.99 5.52 -17.05
N LEU A 43 -2.64 6.24 -16.00
CA LEU A 43 -2.68 7.72 -16.02
C LEU A 43 -1.75 8.27 -17.11
N PHE A 44 -0.51 7.79 -17.19
CA PHE A 44 0.43 8.22 -18.23
C PHE A 44 -0.08 7.90 -19.63
N GLN A 45 -0.59 6.69 -19.85
CA GLN A 45 -1.14 6.27 -21.15
C GLN A 45 -2.31 7.12 -21.58
N SER A 46 -3.25 7.43 -20.67
CA SER A 46 -4.42 8.25 -20.97
C SER A 46 -4.03 9.61 -21.53
N PHE A 47 -3.05 10.28 -20.95
CA PHE A 47 -2.57 11.59 -21.42
C PHE A 47 -1.85 11.53 -22.77
N ASN A 48 -1.48 10.34 -23.25
CA ASN A 48 -0.80 10.15 -24.53
C ASN A 48 -1.74 9.71 -25.66
N PHE A 49 -3.03 9.53 -25.42
CA PHE A 49 -3.97 9.11 -26.45
C PHE A 49 -4.13 10.18 -27.53
N ARG A 50 -4.03 9.77 -28.78
CA ARG A 50 -4.08 10.60 -29.99
C ARG A 50 -4.92 9.93 -31.07
N GLY A 51 -5.43 10.73 -32.02
CA GLY A 51 -6.17 10.23 -33.17
C GLY A 51 -7.33 9.32 -32.75
N ASP A 52 -7.40 8.14 -33.29
CA ASP A 52 -8.47 7.16 -33.05
C ASP A 52 -8.52 6.62 -31.63
N ALA A 53 -7.47 6.83 -30.82
CA ALA A 53 -7.45 6.44 -29.43
C ALA A 53 -8.12 7.44 -28.47
N VAL A 54 -8.34 8.69 -28.91
CA VAL A 54 -8.93 9.74 -28.07
C VAL A 54 -10.27 9.34 -27.42
N PRO A 55 -11.20 8.62 -28.08
CA PRO A 55 -12.44 8.19 -27.43
C PRO A 55 -12.27 7.30 -26.20
N TYR A 56 -11.11 6.65 -26.04
CA TYR A 56 -10.81 5.78 -24.90
C TYR A 56 -10.05 6.47 -23.76
N LEU A 57 -9.74 7.76 -23.90
CA LEU A 57 -8.99 8.54 -22.92
C LEU A 57 -9.67 8.50 -21.55
N ASP A 58 -10.96 8.85 -21.50
CA ASP A 58 -11.71 8.93 -20.24
C ASP A 58 -11.83 7.58 -19.57
N LEU A 59 -11.97 6.49 -20.35
CA LEU A 59 -12.03 5.13 -19.82
C LEU A 59 -10.71 4.77 -19.12
N ILE A 60 -9.58 4.93 -19.78
CA ILE A 60 -8.27 4.56 -19.24
C ILE A 60 -7.85 5.49 -18.09
N GLN A 61 -8.21 6.77 -18.17
CA GLN A 61 -7.99 7.70 -17.06
C GLN A 61 -8.85 7.30 -15.84
N GLY A 62 -10.11 6.90 -16.06
CA GLY A 62 -10.99 6.40 -15.01
C GLY A 62 -10.42 5.17 -14.31
N VAL A 63 -9.89 4.20 -15.07
CA VAL A 63 -9.20 3.03 -14.52
C VAL A 63 -7.99 3.46 -13.67
N GLY A 64 -7.14 4.36 -14.18
CA GLY A 64 -6.00 4.86 -13.41
C GLY A 64 -6.38 5.56 -12.11
N ILE A 65 -7.54 6.24 -12.07
CA ILE A 65 -8.06 6.85 -10.84
C ILE A 65 -8.59 5.78 -9.88
N GLU A 66 -9.23 4.73 -10.38
CA GLU A 66 -9.70 3.59 -9.58
C GLU A 66 -8.56 2.88 -8.86
N GLU A 67 -7.40 2.75 -9.50
CA GLU A 67 -6.21 2.15 -8.89
C GLU A 67 -5.72 2.87 -7.62
N ILE A 68 -6.06 4.15 -7.46
CA ILE A 68 -5.77 4.88 -6.21
C ILE A 68 -6.48 4.23 -5.02
N SER A 69 -7.71 3.76 -5.22
CA SER A 69 -8.46 3.06 -4.17
C SER A 69 -7.89 1.68 -3.86
N HIS A 70 -7.33 0.99 -4.85
CA HIS A 70 -6.64 -0.28 -4.66
C HIS A 70 -5.35 -0.10 -3.85
N VAL A 71 -4.56 0.93 -4.15
CA VAL A 71 -3.38 1.30 -3.36
C VAL A 71 -3.76 1.57 -1.91
N GLU A 72 -4.84 2.33 -1.68
CA GLU A 72 -5.33 2.63 -0.33
C GLU A 72 -5.77 1.36 0.41
N LEU A 73 -6.54 0.48 -0.26
CA LEU A 73 -7.03 -0.77 0.31
C LEU A 73 -5.89 -1.68 0.74
N ILE A 74 -4.92 -1.92 -0.14
CA ILE A 74 -3.77 -2.78 0.14
C ILE A 74 -2.91 -2.19 1.26
N SER A 75 -2.62 -0.89 1.20
CA SER A 75 -1.81 -0.21 2.22
C SER A 75 -2.46 -0.31 3.61
N LYS A 76 -3.77 -0.10 3.72
CA LYS A 76 -4.48 -0.27 4.99
C LYS A 76 -4.52 -1.71 5.46
N THR A 77 -4.64 -2.68 4.55
CA THR A 77 -4.60 -4.10 4.89
C THR A 77 -3.24 -4.48 5.47
N ILE A 78 -2.15 -4.03 4.85
CA ILE A 78 -0.79 -4.25 5.38
C ILE A 78 -0.66 -3.68 6.79
N LEU A 79 -1.11 -2.44 7.02
CA LEU A 79 -1.04 -1.83 8.35
C LEU A 79 -1.83 -2.62 9.39
N LYS A 80 -3.02 -3.11 9.05
CA LYS A 80 -3.85 -3.91 9.96
C LYS A 80 -3.25 -5.28 10.25
N LEU A 81 -2.63 -5.92 9.28
CA LEU A 81 -1.92 -7.18 9.46
C LEU A 81 -0.68 -7.05 10.35
N LEU A 82 -0.11 -5.86 10.44
CA LEU A 82 1.03 -5.57 11.31
C LEU A 82 0.62 -5.08 12.70
N ASP A 83 -0.65 -4.71 12.90
CA ASP A 83 -1.14 -4.19 14.18
C ASP A 83 -0.98 -5.24 15.29
N GLY A 84 -0.18 -4.93 16.31
CA GLY A 84 0.15 -5.86 17.39
C GLY A 84 1.21 -6.90 17.06
N ALA A 85 1.79 -6.89 15.84
CA ALA A 85 2.87 -7.80 15.48
C ALA A 85 4.13 -7.53 16.33
N PRO A 86 4.88 -8.57 16.72
CA PRO A 86 6.12 -8.40 17.47
C PRO A 86 7.20 -7.77 16.58
N GLN A 87 7.99 -6.88 17.16
CA GLN A 87 9.18 -6.30 16.52
C GLN A 87 10.47 -6.85 17.13
N TYR A 88 11.56 -6.74 16.40
CA TYR A 88 12.89 -7.21 16.84
C TYR A 88 13.37 -6.58 18.15
N ASN A 89 12.87 -5.40 18.53
CA ASN A 89 13.19 -4.69 19.77
C ASN A 89 12.28 -5.07 20.96
N GLY A 90 11.44 -6.08 20.80
CA GLY A 90 10.48 -6.52 21.82
C GLY A 90 9.23 -5.65 21.95
N LYS A 91 9.11 -4.59 21.18
CA LYS A 91 7.89 -3.77 21.09
C LYS A 91 6.89 -4.40 20.12
N LYS A 92 5.65 -3.96 20.19
CA LYS A 92 4.62 -4.30 19.20
C LYS A 92 4.44 -3.15 18.23
N PHE A 93 4.15 -3.47 16.99
CA PHE A 93 3.71 -2.48 16.01
C PHE A 93 2.28 -2.04 16.37
N ASP A 94 2.04 -0.74 16.37
CA ASP A 94 0.74 -0.17 16.69
C ASP A 94 0.27 0.75 15.55
N VAL A 95 -0.93 0.50 15.05
CA VAL A 95 -1.50 1.26 13.94
C VAL A 95 -1.93 2.65 14.41
N PRO A 96 -1.62 3.72 13.66
CA PRO A 96 -2.02 5.06 14.00
C PRO A 96 -3.53 5.17 14.26
N GLY A 97 -3.91 5.77 15.38
CA GLY A 97 -5.31 5.97 15.77
C GLY A 97 -5.86 4.99 16.80
N LYS A 98 -5.12 3.91 17.12
CA LYS A 98 -5.50 2.97 18.20
C LYS A 98 -4.68 3.11 19.48
N GLY A 99 -3.58 3.79 19.46
CA GLY A 99 -2.71 3.99 20.62
C GLY A 99 -1.66 5.09 20.42
N GLY A 100 -1.39 5.47 19.20
CA GLY A 100 -0.60 6.65 18.85
C GLY A 100 0.92 6.55 19.04
N GLU A 101 1.42 5.49 19.68
CA GLU A 101 2.85 5.39 19.98
C GLU A 101 3.69 5.07 18.75
N ALA A 102 3.20 4.20 17.85
CA ALA A 102 3.96 3.84 16.65
C ALA A 102 4.16 5.03 15.70
N THR A 103 3.15 5.89 15.56
CA THR A 103 3.26 7.12 14.75
C THR A 103 4.26 8.09 15.35
N MET A 104 4.28 8.21 16.68
CA MET A 104 5.23 9.06 17.38
C MET A 104 6.64 8.49 17.30
N ASP A 105 6.80 7.17 17.38
CA ASP A 105 8.09 6.52 17.21
C ASP A 105 8.59 6.65 15.75
N MET A 106 7.71 6.51 14.77
CA MET A 106 8.04 6.78 13.36
C MET A 106 8.48 8.23 13.15
N ALA A 107 7.77 9.18 13.75
CA ALA A 107 8.10 10.61 13.63
C ALA A 107 9.40 10.94 14.36
N LYS A 108 9.62 10.41 15.56
CA LYS A 108 10.83 10.63 16.36
C LYS A 108 12.08 10.00 15.73
N ASP A 109 11.95 8.78 15.27
CA ASP A 109 13.07 8.02 14.69
C ASP A 109 13.25 8.30 13.21
N GLN A 110 12.37 9.08 12.59
CA GLN A 110 12.34 9.38 11.15
C GLN A 110 12.39 8.13 10.27
N LYS A 111 11.83 7.03 10.77
CA LYS A 111 11.86 5.75 10.05
C LYS A 111 10.78 5.68 8.98
N ASN A 112 11.17 5.19 7.85
CA ASN A 112 10.26 4.84 6.77
C ASN A 112 9.34 3.68 7.21
N PRO A 113 8.03 3.66 6.86
CA PRO A 113 7.14 2.53 7.09
C PRO A 113 7.71 1.17 6.66
N HIS A 114 8.48 1.15 5.58
CA HIS A 114 9.22 -0.02 5.11
C HIS A 114 10.13 -0.64 6.19
N HIS A 115 10.80 0.17 6.98
CA HIS A 115 11.67 -0.33 8.06
C HIS A 115 10.88 -1.05 9.17
N PHE A 116 9.64 -0.64 9.43
CA PHE A 116 8.78 -1.32 10.39
C PHE A 116 8.30 -2.67 9.86
N ILE A 117 7.95 -2.75 8.58
CA ILE A 117 7.55 -3.99 7.92
C ILE A 117 8.70 -4.98 7.94
N VAL A 118 9.89 -4.56 7.54
CA VAL A 118 11.10 -5.38 7.59
C VAL A 118 11.44 -5.81 9.01
N GLY A 119 11.35 -4.89 9.97
CA GLY A 119 11.61 -5.17 11.39
C GLY A 119 10.66 -6.20 11.99
N ALA A 120 9.39 -6.19 11.58
CA ALA A 120 8.40 -7.17 12.05
C ALA A 120 8.65 -8.57 11.52
N GLN A 121 9.24 -8.70 10.33
CA GLN A 121 9.56 -9.99 9.70
C GLN A 121 11.01 -10.43 9.89
N GLY A 122 11.91 -9.50 10.15
CA GLY A 122 13.35 -9.74 10.06
C GLY A 122 13.84 -10.07 8.64
N ALA A 123 13.00 -9.83 7.62
CA ALA A 123 13.31 -10.10 6.22
C ALA A 123 12.97 -8.89 5.34
N LEU A 124 13.67 -8.74 4.23
CA LEU A 124 13.34 -7.74 3.22
C LEU A 124 12.13 -8.19 2.40
N PRO A 125 11.19 -7.28 2.09
CA PRO A 125 10.20 -7.54 1.06
C PRO A 125 10.89 -7.78 -0.28
N VAL A 126 10.37 -8.71 -1.05
CA VAL A 126 10.89 -9.02 -2.40
C VAL A 126 9.77 -8.98 -3.41
N ASP A 127 10.09 -8.60 -4.64
CA ASP A 127 9.17 -8.68 -5.76
C ASP A 127 8.97 -10.14 -6.25
N ALA A 128 8.13 -10.35 -7.26
CA ALA A 128 7.88 -11.67 -7.84
C ALA A 128 9.12 -12.32 -8.46
N ALA A 129 10.16 -11.54 -8.78
CA ALA A 129 11.45 -12.02 -9.28
C ALA A 129 12.46 -12.29 -8.15
N GLY A 130 12.09 -12.03 -6.89
CA GLY A 130 12.95 -12.23 -5.72
C GLY A 130 13.91 -11.08 -5.43
N ASN A 131 13.74 -9.90 -6.05
CA ASN A 131 14.56 -8.73 -5.76
C ASN A 131 14.00 -7.95 -4.56
N PRO A 132 14.87 -7.48 -3.62
CA PRO A 132 14.45 -6.64 -2.50
C PRO A 132 14.04 -5.25 -2.92
#